data_d0625430c82aa926aa932076856ce490
#
_entry.id   d0625430c82aa926aa932076856ce490
#
_cell.length_a   1.000
_cell.length_b   1.000
_cell.length_c   1.000
_cell.angle_alpha   90.00
_cell.angle_beta   90.00
_cell.angle_gamma   90.00
#
_symmetry.space_group_name_H-M   'P 1'
#
loop_
_entity.id
_entity.type
_entity.pdbx_description
1 polymer ?
#
loop_
_entity_poly.entity_id
_entity_poly.type
_entity_poly.pdbx_seq_one_letter_code
_entity_poly.pdbx_strand_id
1 'polypeptide(L)'
;MPPLKILVCDDERHIVRLIQVNLERQGWQVVTAYDGKEGLEKVRAEKPDLCVLDVMMPYMDGFEVLKTLRREPETEAIPVIMLTAKAQDKDVFEGYHYGADMYLTKPFNPMELVSFVKRIAQGHDDGSGPKRYDLG
;
A
#
# COMPACT_ATOMS: atom_id res chain seq x y z
N MET A 1 20.37 4.91 9.03
CA MET A 1 19.36 4.90 7.97
C MET A 1 18.10 5.60 8.44
N PRO A 2 17.49 6.44 7.61
CA PRO A 2 16.23 7.03 8.01
C PRO A 2 15.16 5.93 8.14
N PRO A 3 14.16 6.13 8.99
CA PRO A 3 13.09 5.16 9.10
C PRO A 3 12.28 5.06 7.82
N LEU A 4 11.72 3.89 7.60
CA LEU A 4 10.81 3.66 6.47
C LEU A 4 9.64 4.64 6.56
N LYS A 5 9.27 5.24 5.44
CA LYS A 5 8.10 6.12 5.37
C LYS A 5 6.99 5.41 4.60
N ILE A 6 5.83 5.28 5.23
CA ILE A 6 4.71 4.50 4.68
C ILE A 6 3.48 5.40 4.54
N LEU A 7 2.91 5.42 3.34
CA LEU A 7 1.62 6.07 3.13
C LEU A 7 0.51 5.07 3.45
N VAL A 8 -0.46 5.49 4.25
CA VAL A 8 -1.66 4.70 4.54
C VAL A 8 -2.87 5.49 4.04
N CYS A 9 -3.58 4.93 3.08
CA CYS A 9 -4.70 5.58 2.42
C CYS A 9 -5.95 4.71 2.51
N ASP A 10 -6.95 5.17 3.26
CA ASP A 10 -8.21 4.47 3.48
C ASP A 10 -9.24 5.51 3.91
N ASP A 11 -10.47 5.41 3.41
CA ASP A 11 -11.51 6.38 3.77
C ASP A 11 -12.09 6.15 5.18
N GLU A 12 -11.84 4.99 5.77
CA GLU A 12 -12.26 4.69 7.13
C GLU A 12 -11.19 5.16 8.12
N ARG A 13 -11.46 6.30 8.79
CA ARG A 13 -10.46 6.93 9.66
C ARG A 13 -9.98 6.03 10.78
N HIS A 14 -10.86 5.19 11.34
CA HIS A 14 -10.47 4.29 12.41
C HIS A 14 -9.48 3.21 11.93
N ILE A 15 -9.59 2.78 10.67
CA ILE A 15 -8.66 1.83 10.07
C ILE A 15 -7.29 2.50 9.88
N VAL A 16 -7.28 3.72 9.36
CA VAL A 16 -6.04 4.48 9.18
C VAL A 16 -5.33 4.61 10.54
N ARG A 17 -6.08 4.99 11.58
CA ARG A 17 -5.50 5.16 12.91
C ARG A 17 -4.95 3.84 13.47
N LEU A 18 -5.68 2.75 13.31
CA LEU A 18 -5.24 1.44 13.75
C LEU A 18 -3.92 1.06 13.09
N ILE A 19 -3.85 1.23 11.77
CA ILE A 19 -2.64 0.93 11.02
C ILE A 19 -1.50 1.84 11.45
N GLN A 20 -1.77 3.14 11.53
CA GLN A 20 -0.75 4.13 11.90
C GLN A 20 -0.11 3.79 13.24
N VAL A 21 -0.91 3.52 14.26
CA VAL A 21 -0.38 3.21 15.60
C VAL A 21 0.53 2.00 15.55
N ASN A 22 0.11 0.95 14.84
CA ASN A 22 0.90 -0.29 14.79
C ASN A 22 2.18 -0.14 13.99
N LEU A 23 2.17 0.62 12.89
CA LEU A 23 3.37 0.85 12.10
C LEU A 23 4.34 1.78 12.83
N GLU A 24 3.83 2.82 13.49
CA GLU A 24 4.69 3.74 14.25
C GLU A 24 5.37 3.06 15.42
N ARG A 25 4.75 2.05 16.01
CA ARG A 25 5.39 1.25 17.06
C ARG A 25 6.63 0.52 16.59
N GLN A 26 6.74 0.28 15.28
CA GLN A 26 7.91 -0.36 14.70
C GLN A 26 9.05 0.63 14.43
N GLY A 27 8.82 1.92 14.69
CA GLY A 27 9.79 2.96 14.40
C GLY A 27 9.66 3.56 13.01
N TRP A 28 8.62 3.22 12.28
CA TRP A 28 8.40 3.73 10.92
C TRP A 28 7.60 5.02 10.96
N GLN A 29 7.79 5.86 9.93
CA GLN A 29 7.01 7.08 9.75
C GLN A 29 5.75 6.74 8.94
N VAL A 30 4.64 7.36 9.30
CA VAL A 30 3.37 7.14 8.61
C VAL A 30 2.81 8.47 8.11
N VAL A 31 2.44 8.49 6.84
CA VAL A 31 1.73 9.59 6.20
C VAL A 31 0.32 9.07 5.91
N THR A 32 -0.71 9.84 6.27
CA THR A 32 -2.09 9.37 6.13
C THR A 32 -2.84 10.13 5.04
N ALA A 33 -3.77 9.44 4.40
CA ALA A 33 -4.67 10.02 3.42
C ALA A 33 -6.02 9.31 3.52
N TYR A 34 -7.10 10.00 3.19
CA TYR A 34 -8.45 9.49 3.40
C TYR A 34 -9.26 9.31 2.12
N ASP A 35 -8.66 9.58 0.98
CA ASP A 35 -9.22 9.26 -0.34
C ASP A 35 -8.09 9.14 -1.36
N GLY A 36 -8.43 8.66 -2.56
CA GLY A 36 -7.42 8.38 -3.57
C GLY A 36 -6.72 9.61 -4.09
N LYS A 37 -7.45 10.72 -4.20
CA LYS A 37 -6.87 11.96 -4.67
C LYS A 37 -5.84 12.48 -3.68
N GLU A 38 -6.21 12.53 -2.40
CA GLU A 38 -5.29 12.92 -1.34
C GLU A 38 -4.10 11.97 -1.30
N GLY A 39 -4.34 10.66 -1.49
CA GLY A 39 -3.28 9.66 -1.53
C GLY A 39 -2.25 9.97 -2.59
N LEU A 40 -2.68 10.27 -3.81
CA LEU A 40 -1.74 10.62 -4.88
C LEU A 40 -0.96 11.90 -4.58
N GLU A 41 -1.64 12.91 -4.04
CA GLU A 41 -0.98 14.16 -3.66
C GLU A 41 0.11 13.89 -2.61
N LYS A 42 -0.18 13.04 -1.64
CA LYS A 42 0.77 12.70 -0.57
C LYS A 42 1.94 11.87 -1.09
N VAL A 43 1.70 10.94 -2.03
CA VAL A 43 2.79 10.18 -2.63
C VAL A 43 3.77 11.13 -3.33
N ARG A 44 3.25 12.06 -4.10
CA ARG A 44 4.09 12.99 -4.84
C ARG A 44 4.86 13.94 -3.92
N ALA A 45 4.22 14.38 -2.84
CA ALA A 45 4.83 15.33 -1.91
C ALA A 45 5.81 14.66 -0.95
N GLU A 46 5.45 13.49 -0.43
CA GLU A 46 6.18 12.84 0.66
C GLU A 46 7.13 11.74 0.20
N LYS A 47 6.94 11.23 -1.01
CA LYS A 47 7.77 10.18 -1.61
C LYS A 47 7.97 9.00 -0.66
N PRO A 48 6.86 8.31 -0.29
CA PRO A 48 6.96 7.19 0.65
C PRO A 48 7.73 6.02 0.06
N ASP A 49 8.22 5.16 0.95
CA ASP A 49 8.94 3.95 0.56
C ASP A 49 7.98 2.79 0.27
N LEU A 50 6.73 2.90 0.73
CA LEU A 50 5.71 1.87 0.58
C LEU A 50 4.33 2.51 0.76
N CYS A 51 3.34 2.01 0.02
CA CYS A 51 1.97 2.47 0.14
C CYS A 51 1.04 1.34 0.56
N VAL A 52 0.12 1.65 1.48
CA VAL A 52 -0.99 0.77 1.85
C VAL A 52 -2.26 1.47 1.36
N LEU A 53 -2.96 0.86 0.43
CA LEU A 53 -4.11 1.46 -0.24
C LEU A 53 -5.37 0.60 -0.08
N ASP A 54 -6.45 1.20 0.37
CA ASP A 54 -7.76 0.55 0.37
C ASP A 54 -8.28 0.49 -1.08
N VAL A 55 -8.86 -0.64 -1.46
CA VAL A 55 -9.46 -0.80 -2.79
C VAL A 55 -10.68 0.11 -2.94
N MET A 56 -11.57 0.12 -1.96
CA MET A 56 -12.85 0.83 -2.04
C MET A 56 -12.79 2.19 -1.37
N MET A 57 -12.62 3.24 -2.16
CA MET A 57 -12.64 4.62 -1.67
C MET A 57 -13.50 5.47 -2.59
N PRO A 58 -14.13 6.54 -2.07
CA PRO A 58 -14.91 7.45 -2.92
C PRO A 58 -14.01 8.24 -3.88
N TYR A 59 -14.59 8.67 -4.98
CA TYR A 59 -13.98 9.52 -6.03
C TYR A 59 -12.91 8.81 -6.85
N MET A 60 -11.90 8.25 -6.21
CA MET A 60 -10.82 7.53 -6.88
C MET A 60 -10.47 6.31 -6.04
N ASP A 61 -10.74 5.13 -6.55
CA ASP A 61 -10.49 3.90 -5.80
C ASP A 61 -9.00 3.53 -5.79
N GLY A 62 -8.66 2.51 -4.99
CA GLY A 62 -7.27 2.11 -4.83
C GLY A 62 -6.63 1.58 -6.10
N PHE A 63 -7.40 0.94 -6.98
CA PHE A 63 -6.86 0.47 -8.27
C PHE A 63 -6.46 1.63 -9.17
N GLU A 64 -7.25 2.71 -9.16
CA GLU A 64 -6.92 3.89 -9.96
C GLU A 64 -5.66 4.56 -9.45
N VAL A 65 -5.50 4.62 -8.12
CA VAL A 65 -4.26 5.13 -7.52
C VAL A 65 -3.09 4.25 -7.95
N LEU A 66 -3.24 2.94 -7.82
CA LEU A 66 -2.18 1.99 -8.20
C LEU A 66 -1.78 2.14 -9.66
N LYS A 67 -2.75 2.19 -10.57
CA LYS A 67 -2.47 2.38 -11.99
C LYS A 67 -1.69 3.65 -12.25
N THR A 68 -2.09 4.74 -11.59
CA THR A 68 -1.43 6.04 -11.75
C THR A 68 0.02 5.96 -11.27
N LEU A 69 0.26 5.34 -10.12
CA LEU A 69 1.62 5.18 -9.60
C LEU A 69 2.50 4.39 -10.57
N ARG A 70 1.95 3.35 -11.18
CA ARG A 70 2.72 2.49 -12.09
C ARG A 70 3.03 3.13 -13.43
N ARG A 71 2.32 4.21 -13.80
CA ARG A 71 2.57 4.96 -15.04
C ARG A 71 3.61 6.04 -14.91
N GLU A 72 3.88 6.49 -13.68
CA GLU A 72 4.81 7.61 -13.47
C GLU A 72 6.19 7.05 -13.07
N PRO A 73 7.27 7.45 -13.77
CA PRO A 73 8.60 6.92 -13.48
C PRO A 73 9.04 7.13 -12.02
N GLU A 74 8.59 8.22 -11.39
CA GLU A 74 9.00 8.54 -10.04
C GLU A 74 8.35 7.64 -8.99
N THR A 75 7.23 6.98 -9.33
CA THR A 75 6.44 6.20 -8.38
C THR A 75 6.27 4.74 -8.80
N GLU A 76 6.69 4.38 -10.01
CA GLU A 76 6.40 3.05 -10.57
C GLU A 76 7.00 1.90 -9.75
N ALA A 77 8.06 2.15 -9.02
CA ALA A 77 8.75 1.11 -8.25
C ALA A 77 8.31 1.04 -6.78
N ILE A 78 7.46 1.96 -6.33
CA ILE A 78 7.01 1.96 -4.93
C ILE A 78 6.17 0.72 -4.65
N PRO A 79 6.54 -0.11 -3.65
CA PRO A 79 5.73 -1.28 -3.30
C PRO A 79 4.35 -0.87 -2.79
N VAL A 80 3.34 -1.64 -3.14
CA VAL A 80 1.95 -1.36 -2.76
C VAL A 80 1.30 -2.60 -2.16
N ILE A 81 0.72 -2.42 -0.98
CA ILE A 81 -0.14 -3.42 -0.34
C ILE A 81 -1.58 -2.92 -0.49
N MET A 82 -2.44 -3.74 -1.07
CA MET A 82 -3.85 -3.40 -1.24
C MET A 82 -4.67 -4.00 -0.10
N LEU A 83 -5.58 -3.21 0.47
CA LEU A 83 -6.53 -3.67 1.47
C LEU A 83 -7.88 -3.87 0.79
N THR A 84 -8.50 -5.02 0.98
CA THR A 84 -9.79 -5.31 0.37
C THR A 84 -10.75 -5.92 1.38
N ALA A 85 -12.04 -5.56 1.28
CA ALA A 85 -13.08 -6.14 2.14
C ALA A 85 -13.37 -7.59 1.77
N LYS A 86 -13.10 -7.97 0.53
CA LYS A 86 -13.31 -9.34 0.06
C LYS A 86 -12.18 -9.75 -0.87
N ALA A 87 -11.59 -10.90 -0.62
CA ALA A 87 -10.60 -11.47 -1.51
C ALA A 87 -11.31 -12.22 -2.63
N GLN A 88 -12.03 -11.50 -3.49
CA GLN A 88 -12.64 -12.09 -4.68
C GLN A 88 -11.57 -12.25 -5.73
N ASP A 89 -11.58 -13.39 -6.41
CA ASP A 89 -10.55 -13.73 -7.40
C ASP A 89 -10.35 -12.62 -8.43
N LYS A 90 -11.45 -12.01 -8.88
CA LYS A 90 -11.38 -10.93 -9.86
C LYS A 90 -10.63 -9.72 -9.35
N ASP A 91 -10.94 -9.27 -8.11
CA ASP A 91 -10.30 -8.08 -7.55
C ASP A 91 -8.82 -8.31 -7.27
N VAL A 92 -8.49 -9.48 -6.76
CA VAL A 92 -7.09 -9.86 -6.52
C VAL A 92 -6.34 -9.91 -7.85
N PHE A 93 -6.93 -10.53 -8.87
CA PHE A 93 -6.33 -10.62 -10.19
C PHE A 93 -6.06 -9.22 -10.77
N GLU A 94 -7.06 -8.33 -10.71
CA GLU A 94 -6.90 -6.97 -11.23
C GLU A 94 -5.79 -6.22 -10.51
N GLY A 95 -5.71 -6.35 -9.19
CA GLY A 95 -4.68 -5.68 -8.41
C GLY A 95 -3.28 -6.15 -8.78
N TYR A 96 -3.07 -7.45 -8.90
CA TYR A 96 -1.78 -7.97 -9.32
C TYR A 96 -1.47 -7.62 -10.75
N HIS A 97 -2.49 -7.59 -11.63
CA HIS A 97 -2.33 -7.17 -13.01
C HIS A 97 -1.79 -5.74 -13.09
N TYR A 98 -2.24 -4.85 -12.21
CA TYR A 98 -1.76 -3.46 -12.19
C TYR A 98 -0.51 -3.28 -11.34
N GLY A 99 0.03 -4.34 -10.77
CA GLY A 99 1.30 -4.28 -10.08
C GLY A 99 1.24 -4.11 -8.57
N ALA A 100 0.18 -4.62 -7.91
CA ALA A 100 0.17 -4.72 -6.46
C ALA A 100 1.17 -5.78 -6.02
N ASP A 101 1.86 -5.51 -4.93
CA ASP A 101 2.85 -6.44 -4.39
C ASP A 101 2.21 -7.44 -3.44
N MET A 102 1.19 -7.02 -2.71
CA MET A 102 0.48 -7.88 -1.78
C MET A 102 -0.97 -7.45 -1.62
N TYR A 103 -1.81 -8.37 -1.17
CA TYR A 103 -3.20 -8.15 -0.80
C TYR A 103 -3.43 -8.58 0.63
N LEU A 104 -4.21 -7.78 1.36
CA LEU A 104 -4.61 -8.09 2.73
C LEU A 104 -6.11 -7.90 2.85
N THR A 105 -6.83 -8.93 3.30
CA THR A 105 -8.28 -8.91 3.39
C THR A 105 -8.74 -8.35 4.74
N LYS A 106 -9.70 -7.43 4.71
CA LYS A 106 -10.34 -6.90 5.91
C LYS A 106 -11.42 -7.88 6.39
N PRO A 107 -11.61 -8.09 7.69
CA PRO A 107 -10.77 -7.57 8.77
C PRO A 107 -9.43 -8.30 8.83
N PHE A 108 -8.40 -7.59 9.20
CA PHE A 108 -7.05 -8.16 9.29
C PHE A 108 -6.47 -7.92 10.69
N ASN A 109 -5.50 -8.75 11.05
CA ASN A 109 -4.71 -8.51 12.24
C ASN A 109 -3.62 -7.50 11.88
N PRO A 110 -3.50 -6.37 12.61
CA PRO A 110 -2.47 -5.37 12.29
C PRO A 110 -1.06 -5.96 12.23
N MET A 111 -0.78 -7.02 12.97
CA MET A 111 0.53 -7.65 12.94
C MET A 111 0.80 -8.41 11.63
N GLU A 112 -0.25 -8.81 10.90
CA GLU A 112 -0.08 -9.34 9.55
C GLU A 112 0.46 -8.26 8.62
N LEU A 113 -0.11 -7.05 8.72
CA LEU A 113 0.36 -5.93 7.92
C LEU A 113 1.80 -5.58 8.27
N VAL A 114 2.14 -5.53 9.55
CA VAL A 114 3.52 -5.29 9.99
C VAL A 114 4.46 -6.34 9.38
N SER A 115 4.05 -7.60 9.41
CA SER A 115 4.83 -8.70 8.84
C SER A 115 5.05 -8.51 7.33
N PHE A 116 4.02 -8.13 6.60
CA PHE A 116 4.11 -7.89 5.16
C PHE A 116 5.06 -6.73 4.84
N VAL A 117 4.97 -5.64 5.61
CA VAL A 117 5.86 -4.49 5.43
C VAL A 117 7.31 -4.91 5.65
N LYS A 118 7.57 -5.66 6.72
CA LYS A 118 8.93 -6.15 7.00
C LYS A 118 9.45 -7.02 5.87
N ARG A 119 8.62 -7.91 5.34
CA ARG A 119 9.01 -8.80 4.26
C ARG A 119 9.37 -8.03 3.01
N ILE A 120 8.56 -7.04 2.65
CA ILE A 120 8.82 -6.20 1.47
C ILE A 120 10.11 -5.41 1.65
N ALA A 121 10.30 -4.80 2.81
CA ALA A 121 11.49 -4.00 3.10
C ALA A 121 12.76 -4.87 3.07
N GLN A 122 12.71 -6.05 3.63
CA GLN A 122 13.85 -6.98 3.63
C GLN A 122 14.12 -7.54 2.24
N GLY A 123 13.07 -7.82 1.50
CA GLY A 123 13.19 -8.33 0.14
C GLY A 123 13.92 -7.37 -0.79
N HIS A 124 13.76 -6.08 -0.59
CA HIS A 124 14.47 -5.08 -1.36
C HIS A 124 15.97 -5.12 -1.10
N ASP A 125 16.36 -5.46 0.13
CA ASP A 125 17.77 -5.45 0.52
C ASP A 125 18.55 -6.61 -0.09
N ASP A 126 17.94 -7.79 -0.18
CA ASP A 126 18.63 -9.01 -0.64
C ASP A 126 18.18 -9.50 -2.01
N GLY A 127 17.24 -8.80 -2.62
CA GLY A 127 16.73 -9.17 -3.94
C GLY A 127 15.82 -10.40 -3.95
N SER A 128 15.48 -10.94 -2.77
CA SER A 128 14.67 -12.14 -2.66
C SER A 128 13.23 -11.85 -2.26
N GLY A 129 12.84 -10.58 -2.29
CA GLY A 129 11.51 -10.16 -1.90
C GLY A 129 10.42 -10.62 -2.84
N PRO A 130 9.17 -10.33 -2.48
CA PRO A 130 8.04 -10.70 -3.33
C PRO A 130 8.17 -10.09 -4.71
N LYS A 131 7.85 -10.89 -5.73
CA LYS A 131 7.89 -10.41 -7.10
C LYS A 131 6.54 -9.80 -7.43
N ARG A 132 6.60 -8.69 -8.15
CA ARG A 132 5.41 -8.06 -8.65
C ARG A 132 4.90 -8.89 -9.84
N TYR A 133 3.60 -9.16 -9.83
CA TYR A 133 3.00 -9.91 -10.92
C TYR A 133 2.63 -8.95 -12.04
N ASP A 134 3.23 -9.16 -13.19
CA ASP A 134 2.90 -8.41 -14.40
C ASP A 134 2.26 -9.36 -15.38
N LEU A 135 0.95 -9.23 -15.56
CA LEU A 135 0.16 -10.10 -16.42
C LEU A 135 -0.21 -9.45 -17.75
N GLY A 136 0.22 -8.22 -17.95
CA GLY A 136 -0.13 -7.45 -19.14
C GLY A 136 0.86 -7.42 -20.24
#